data_ec5c905b2a3d19cca915a4c3a0585f40
#
_entry.id   ec5c905b2a3d19cca915a4c3a0585f40
#
_cell.length_a   1.000
_cell.length_b   1.000
_cell.length_c   1.000
_cell.angle_alpha   90.00
_cell.angle_beta   90.00
_cell.angle_gamma   90.00
#
_symmetry.space_group_name_H-M   'P 1'
#
loop_
_entity.id
_entity.type
_entity.pdbx_description
1 polymer ?
#
loop_
_entity_poly.entity_id
_entity_poly.type
_entity_poly.pdbx_seq_one_letter_code
_entity_poly.pdbx_strand_id
1 'polypeptide(L)'
;GSIGYPGFSVYCATKFALRGFSEALRRELADTHVGVLYLAPRATRTEMNNAAVEAMNAELQVNMDSPELVAERLVQALDADLREVHLGFPERLFVRLNGILPRLVDKALRRQLPTIQHYATPSTHTREH
;
A
#
# COMPACT_ATOMS: atom_id res chain seq x y z
N GLY A 1 -2.76 1.67 1.96
CA GLY A 1 -3.50 2.55 2.85
C GLY A 1 -4.56 3.41 2.16
N SER A 2 -4.90 3.11 0.90
CA SER A 2 -5.90 3.89 0.15
C SER A 2 -6.91 3.00 -0.58
N ILE A 3 -6.63 1.70 -0.66
CA ILE A 3 -7.51 0.69 -1.27
C ILE A 3 -7.47 -0.55 -0.38
N GLY A 4 -8.66 -1.11 -0.06
CA GLY A 4 -8.78 -2.37 0.65
C GLY A 4 -8.45 -3.53 -0.30
N TYR A 5 -7.51 -4.39 0.11
CA TYR A 5 -7.07 -5.52 -0.71
C TYR A 5 -7.60 -6.84 -0.11
N PRO A 6 -8.22 -7.71 -0.91
CA PRO A 6 -8.71 -9.00 -0.42
C PRO A 6 -7.58 -9.82 0.22
N GLY A 7 -7.87 -10.55 1.29
CA GLY A 7 -6.88 -11.35 2.03
C GLY A 7 -5.97 -10.55 2.97
N PHE A 8 -5.99 -9.22 2.91
CA PHE A 8 -5.13 -8.33 3.70
C PHE A 8 -5.93 -7.33 4.55
N SER A 9 -7.14 -7.69 5.00
CA SER A 9 -8.06 -6.77 5.69
C SER A 9 -7.44 -6.12 6.92
N VAL A 10 -6.75 -6.86 7.79
CA VAL A 10 -6.09 -6.33 8.98
C VAL A 10 -4.95 -5.39 8.59
N TYR A 11 -4.10 -5.79 7.63
CA TYR A 11 -3.04 -4.94 7.11
C TYR A 11 -3.60 -3.65 6.51
N CYS A 12 -4.65 -3.74 5.70
CA CYS A 12 -5.31 -2.56 5.15
C CYS A 12 -5.84 -1.65 6.25
N ALA A 13 -6.49 -2.21 7.29
CA ALA A 13 -6.99 -1.44 8.41
C ALA A 13 -5.87 -0.63 9.09
N THR A 14 -4.71 -1.23 9.35
CA THR A 14 -3.56 -0.53 9.95
C THR A 14 -3.03 0.59 9.06
N LYS A 15 -2.98 0.37 7.74
CA LYS A 15 -2.51 1.39 6.79
C LYS A 15 -3.49 2.55 6.61
N PHE A 16 -4.80 2.27 6.62
CA PHE A 16 -5.83 3.31 6.62
C PHE A 16 -5.80 4.12 7.92
N ALA A 17 -5.64 3.45 9.07
CA ALA A 17 -5.50 4.12 10.36
C ALA A 17 -4.28 5.07 10.35
N LEU A 18 -3.14 4.64 9.83
CA LEU A 18 -1.94 5.48 9.73
C LEU A 18 -2.17 6.71 8.86
N ARG A 19 -2.89 6.57 7.74
CA ARG A 19 -3.25 7.70 6.88
C ARG A 19 -4.15 8.70 7.62
N GLY A 20 -5.24 8.22 8.22
CA GLY A 20 -6.18 9.07 8.98
C GLY A 20 -5.49 9.76 10.15
N PHE A 21 -4.62 9.05 10.88
CA PHE A 21 -3.80 9.63 11.93
C PHE A 21 -2.90 10.75 11.40
N SER A 22 -2.21 10.54 10.27
CA SER A 22 -1.33 11.55 9.68
C SER A 22 -2.10 12.80 9.25
N GLU A 23 -3.33 12.63 8.73
CA GLU A 23 -4.21 13.75 8.38
C GLU A 23 -4.65 14.55 9.61
N ALA A 24 -5.08 13.86 10.67
CA ALA A 24 -5.48 14.49 11.93
C ALA A 24 -4.32 15.26 12.56
N LEU A 25 -3.17 14.61 12.72
CA LEU A 25 -1.96 15.20 13.30
C LEU A 25 -1.50 16.45 12.52
N ARG A 26 -1.58 16.42 11.19
CA ARG A 26 -1.26 17.58 10.36
C ARG A 26 -2.17 18.77 10.65
N ARG A 27 -3.47 18.52 10.90
CA ARG A 27 -4.43 19.57 11.26
C ARG A 27 -4.19 20.11 12.67
N GLU A 28 -3.87 19.24 13.62
CA GLU A 28 -3.53 19.61 14.99
C GLU A 28 -2.27 20.49 15.06
N LEU A 29 -1.30 20.23 14.17
CA LEU A 29 -0.02 20.94 14.13
C LEU A 29 -0.02 22.15 13.17
N ALA A 30 -1.17 22.53 12.60
CA ALA A 30 -1.26 23.57 11.56
C ALA A 30 -0.67 24.93 11.97
N ASP A 31 -0.74 25.28 13.25
CA ASP A 31 -0.21 26.53 13.79
C ASP A 31 1.22 26.41 14.35
N THR A 32 1.90 25.31 14.02
CA THR A 32 3.28 25.03 14.44
C THR A 32 4.24 25.01 13.26
N HIS A 33 5.53 24.90 13.53
CA HIS A 33 6.57 24.70 12.52
C HIS A 33 6.82 23.21 12.19
N VAL A 34 5.96 22.30 12.67
CA VAL A 34 6.11 20.86 12.46
C VAL A 34 5.29 20.42 11.25
N GLY A 35 5.98 19.90 10.23
CA GLY A 35 5.36 19.30 9.05
C GLY A 35 5.05 17.82 9.26
N VAL A 36 3.97 17.34 8.65
CA VAL A 36 3.61 15.91 8.62
C VAL A 36 3.47 15.46 7.17
N LEU A 37 4.38 14.62 6.72
CA LEU A 37 4.34 14.00 5.39
C LEU A 37 3.85 12.56 5.51
N TYR A 38 2.80 12.21 4.75
CA TYR A 38 2.38 10.83 4.53
C TYR A 38 2.92 10.32 3.20
N LEU A 39 3.83 9.35 3.25
CA LEU A 39 4.40 8.70 2.08
C LEU A 39 3.82 7.29 1.94
N ALA A 40 3.19 7.00 0.82
CA ALA A 40 2.65 5.68 0.48
C ALA A 40 3.40 5.10 -0.71
N PRO A 41 4.47 4.30 -0.49
CA PRO A 41 5.12 3.56 -1.56
C PRO A 41 4.19 2.44 -2.06
N ARG A 42 4.35 2.03 -3.30
CA ARG A 42 3.82 0.76 -3.76
C ARG A 42 4.69 -0.40 -3.21
N ALA A 43 4.48 -1.61 -3.69
CA ALA A 43 5.30 -2.73 -3.26
C ALA A 43 6.79 -2.38 -3.37
N THR A 44 7.52 -2.53 -2.27
CA THR A 44 8.95 -2.21 -2.21
C THR A 44 9.71 -3.52 -1.97
N ARG A 45 10.79 -3.71 -2.71
CA ARG A 45 11.63 -4.89 -2.58
C ARG A 45 12.45 -4.77 -1.29
N THR A 46 12.09 -5.56 -0.27
CA THR A 46 12.76 -5.56 1.04
C THR A 46 12.94 -7.00 1.52
N GLU A 47 13.85 -7.21 2.45
CA GLU A 47 14.07 -8.51 3.12
C GLU A 47 12.86 -8.98 3.93
N MET A 48 11.89 -8.11 4.20
CA MET A 48 10.64 -8.47 4.86
C MET A 48 9.67 -9.25 3.96
N ASN A 49 9.90 -9.26 2.64
CA ASN A 49 9.08 -10.01 1.71
C ASN A 49 9.40 -11.50 1.84
N ASN A 50 8.44 -12.29 2.27
CA ASN A 50 8.61 -13.75 2.24
C ASN A 50 8.39 -14.29 0.81
N ALA A 51 8.82 -15.53 0.56
CA ALA A 51 8.75 -16.17 -0.75
C ALA A 51 7.30 -16.21 -1.33
N ALA A 52 6.28 -16.36 -0.48
CA ALA A 52 4.88 -16.37 -0.90
C ALA A 52 4.43 -14.99 -1.42
N VAL A 53 4.84 -13.93 -0.73
CA VAL A 53 4.55 -12.54 -1.17
C VAL A 53 5.28 -12.23 -2.46
N GLU A 54 6.53 -12.65 -2.61
CA GLU A 54 7.30 -12.46 -3.85
C GLU A 54 6.66 -13.21 -5.03
N ALA A 55 6.28 -14.47 -4.83
CA ALA A 55 5.60 -15.27 -5.85
C ALA A 55 4.25 -14.64 -6.26
N MET A 56 3.46 -14.20 -5.29
CA MET A 56 2.19 -13.50 -5.55
C MET A 56 2.41 -12.20 -6.33
N ASN A 57 3.39 -11.39 -5.96
CA ASN A 57 3.71 -10.14 -6.66
C ASN A 57 4.17 -10.41 -8.10
N ALA A 58 4.93 -11.48 -8.32
CA ALA A 58 5.37 -11.89 -9.67
C ALA A 58 4.17 -12.32 -10.53
N GLU A 59 3.27 -13.16 -9.99
CA GLU A 59 2.08 -13.63 -10.71
C GLU A 59 1.11 -12.48 -11.04
N LEU A 60 0.92 -11.55 -10.10
CA LEU A 60 0.08 -10.36 -10.29
C LEU A 60 0.79 -9.25 -11.09
N GLN A 61 2.02 -9.47 -11.53
CA GLN A 61 2.83 -8.48 -12.26
C GLN A 61 2.92 -7.13 -11.52
N VAL A 62 3.06 -7.18 -10.19
CA VAL A 62 3.19 -5.98 -9.36
C VAL A 62 4.56 -5.34 -9.60
N ASN A 63 4.54 -4.08 -10.03
CA ASN A 63 5.78 -3.31 -10.13
C ASN A 63 6.30 -2.99 -8.72
N MET A 64 7.51 -3.43 -8.42
CA MET A 64 8.17 -3.18 -7.15
C MET A 64 9.21 -2.07 -7.28
N ASP A 65 9.19 -1.13 -6.35
CA ASP A 65 10.21 -0.09 -6.26
C ASP A 65 11.41 -0.58 -5.45
N SER A 66 12.60 -0.04 -5.73
CA SER A 66 13.75 -0.24 -4.86
C SER A 66 13.67 0.66 -3.62
N PRO A 67 14.27 0.28 -2.50
CA PRO A 67 14.35 1.12 -1.31
C PRO A 67 14.98 2.48 -1.59
N GLU A 68 16.00 2.51 -2.45
CA GLU A 68 16.72 3.73 -2.83
C GLU A 68 15.80 4.72 -3.55
N LEU A 69 14.96 4.22 -4.47
CA LEU A 69 13.98 5.06 -5.17
C LEU A 69 12.95 5.64 -4.19
N VAL A 70 12.50 4.85 -3.22
CA VAL A 70 11.56 5.31 -2.19
C VAL A 70 12.21 6.39 -1.33
N ALA A 71 13.47 6.20 -0.93
CA ALA A 71 14.23 7.17 -0.15
C ALA A 71 14.45 8.49 -0.92
N GLU A 72 14.83 8.40 -2.20
CA GLU A 72 14.97 9.58 -3.06
C GLU A 72 13.68 10.37 -3.16
N ARG A 73 12.55 9.69 -3.36
CA ARG A 73 11.23 10.33 -3.41
C ARG A 73 10.81 10.95 -2.08
N LEU A 74 11.20 10.34 -0.97
CA LEU A 74 10.99 10.92 0.37
C LEU A 74 11.73 12.25 0.51
N VAL A 75 13.02 12.28 0.16
CA VAL A 75 13.83 13.51 0.24
C VAL A 75 13.22 14.60 -0.66
N GLN A 76 12.92 14.29 -1.92
CA GLN A 76 12.27 15.23 -2.85
C GLN A 76 10.94 15.78 -2.31
N ALA A 77 10.17 14.93 -1.62
CA ALA A 77 8.90 15.35 -1.04
C ALA A 77 9.07 16.28 0.16
N LEU A 78 10.10 16.04 0.98
CA LEU A 78 10.47 16.92 2.10
C LEU A 78 10.97 18.28 1.60
N ASP A 79 11.86 18.30 0.60
CA ASP A 79 12.38 19.52 0.01
C ASP A 79 11.29 20.38 -0.65
N ALA A 80 10.26 19.72 -1.20
CA ALA A 80 9.11 20.38 -1.82
C ALA A 80 7.96 20.70 -0.86
N ASP A 81 8.13 20.48 0.44
CA ASP A 81 7.09 20.65 1.48
C ASP A 81 5.75 19.98 1.13
N LEU A 82 5.83 18.77 0.56
CA LEU A 82 4.63 18.01 0.22
C LEU A 82 4.00 17.39 1.47
N ARG A 83 2.67 17.29 1.46
CA ARG A 83 1.91 16.76 2.60
C ARG A 83 1.53 15.29 2.43
N GLU A 84 1.37 14.86 1.21
CA GLU A 84 0.98 13.49 0.86
C GLU A 84 1.60 13.09 -0.47
N VAL A 85 2.28 11.93 -0.51
CA VAL A 85 2.89 11.39 -1.72
C VAL A 85 2.53 9.92 -1.86
N HIS A 86 1.92 9.59 -2.98
CA HIS A 86 1.72 8.22 -3.43
C HIS A 86 2.71 7.92 -4.55
N LEU A 87 3.51 6.89 -4.40
CA LEU A 87 4.43 6.44 -5.45
C LEU A 87 3.72 5.50 -6.41
N GLY A 88 4.06 5.66 -7.70
CA GLY A 88 3.60 4.79 -8.76
C GLY A 88 2.41 5.34 -9.57
N PHE A 89 2.42 4.93 -10.82
CA PHE A 89 1.31 5.01 -11.74
C PHE A 89 1.10 3.58 -12.28
N PRO A 90 -0.10 2.99 -12.26
CA PRO A 90 -1.43 3.65 -12.15
C PRO A 90 -1.99 3.75 -10.71
N GLU A 91 -1.26 3.41 -9.66
CA GLU A 91 -1.76 3.34 -8.27
C GLU A 91 -2.40 4.66 -7.82
N ARG A 92 -1.80 5.80 -8.18
CA ARG A 92 -2.35 7.15 -7.89
C ARG A 92 -3.73 7.36 -8.52
N LEU A 93 -3.93 6.82 -9.72
CA LEU A 93 -5.22 6.89 -10.41
C LEU A 93 -6.25 5.98 -9.73
N PHE A 94 -5.85 4.75 -9.36
CA PHE A 94 -6.74 3.82 -8.66
C PHE A 94 -7.20 4.35 -7.31
N VAL A 95 -6.34 5.02 -6.56
CA VAL A 95 -6.71 5.67 -5.29
C VAL A 95 -7.81 6.71 -5.50
N ARG A 96 -7.67 7.55 -6.52
CA ARG A 96 -8.69 8.56 -6.86
C ARG A 96 -9.99 7.92 -7.36
N LEU A 97 -9.88 6.91 -8.22
CA LEU A 97 -11.04 6.17 -8.72
C LEU A 97 -11.78 5.42 -7.60
N ASN A 98 -11.07 4.83 -6.65
CA ASN A 98 -11.68 4.17 -5.50
C ASN A 98 -12.51 5.14 -4.65
N GLY A 99 -12.07 6.39 -4.53
CA GLY A 99 -12.83 7.44 -3.84
C GLY A 99 -14.11 7.89 -4.56
N ILE A 100 -14.14 7.76 -5.90
CA ILE A 100 -15.26 8.27 -6.73
C ILE A 100 -16.13 7.11 -7.23
N LEU A 101 -15.52 6.00 -7.67
CA LEU A 101 -16.18 4.87 -8.30
C LEU A 101 -15.72 3.53 -7.69
N PRO A 102 -15.98 3.28 -6.38
CA PRO A 102 -15.49 2.09 -5.69
C PRO A 102 -15.93 0.78 -6.35
N ARG A 103 -17.14 0.74 -6.93
CA ARG A 103 -17.67 -0.46 -7.60
C ARG A 103 -16.86 -0.91 -8.82
N LEU A 104 -16.18 0.01 -9.51
CA LEU A 104 -15.27 -0.34 -10.61
C LEU A 104 -13.99 -0.98 -10.10
N VAL A 105 -13.46 -0.45 -9.00
CA VAL A 105 -12.28 -1.01 -8.32
C VAL A 105 -12.61 -2.39 -7.76
N ASP A 106 -13.78 -2.58 -7.13
CA ASP A 106 -14.25 -3.88 -6.65
C ASP A 106 -14.31 -4.92 -7.76
N LYS A 107 -14.81 -4.55 -8.94
CA LYS A 107 -14.87 -5.46 -10.08
C LYS A 107 -13.47 -5.85 -10.59
N ALA A 108 -12.53 -4.92 -10.59
CA ALA A 108 -11.14 -5.19 -10.97
C ALA A 108 -10.44 -6.11 -9.97
N LEU A 109 -10.60 -5.86 -8.67
CA LEU A 109 -10.00 -6.66 -7.60
C LEU A 109 -10.58 -8.08 -7.51
N ARG A 110 -11.87 -8.26 -7.83
CA ARG A 110 -12.50 -9.60 -7.88
C ARG A 110 -11.81 -10.54 -8.87
N ARG A 111 -11.23 -10.03 -9.95
CA ARG A 111 -10.49 -10.85 -10.92
C ARG A 111 -9.17 -11.38 -10.34
N GLN A 112 -8.59 -10.69 -9.37
CA GLN A 112 -7.35 -11.09 -8.71
C GLN A 112 -7.59 -11.97 -7.47
N LEU A 113 -8.84 -12.06 -7.02
CA LEU A 113 -9.20 -12.77 -5.79
C LEU A 113 -8.72 -14.24 -5.75
N PRO A 114 -8.85 -15.06 -6.80
CA PRO A 114 -8.39 -16.44 -6.77
C PRO A 114 -6.88 -16.56 -6.51
N THR A 115 -6.09 -15.74 -7.21
CA THR A 115 -4.63 -15.69 -7.02
C THR A 115 -4.28 -15.26 -5.59
N ILE A 116 -4.90 -14.21 -5.09
CA ILE A 116 -4.65 -13.71 -3.74
C ILE A 116 -4.99 -14.78 -2.69
N GLN A 117 -6.12 -15.46 -2.83
CA GLN A 117 -6.54 -16.52 -1.91
C GLN A 117 -5.57 -17.70 -1.91
N HIS A 118 -5.01 -18.06 -3.05
CA HIS A 118 -4.03 -19.13 -3.16
C HIS A 118 -2.80 -18.87 -2.28
N TYR A 119 -2.30 -17.64 -2.25
CA TYR A 119 -1.13 -17.26 -1.46
C TYR A 119 -1.45 -16.83 -0.02
N ALA A 120 -2.70 -16.42 0.27
CA ALA A 120 -3.13 -16.02 1.61
C ALA A 120 -3.51 -17.20 2.51
N THR A 121 -3.79 -18.38 1.94
CA THR A 121 -4.11 -19.57 2.71
C THR A 121 -2.80 -20.15 3.26
N PRO A 122 -2.61 -20.26 4.60
CA PRO A 122 -1.46 -20.96 5.15
C PRO A 122 -1.47 -22.39 4.61
N SER A 123 -0.38 -22.83 3.97
CA SER A 123 -0.18 -24.24 3.68
C SER A 123 -0.28 -25.01 5.00
N THR A 124 -1.37 -25.72 5.18
CA THR A 124 -1.49 -26.68 6.28
C THR A 124 -0.41 -27.75 6.05
N HIS A 125 0.73 -27.54 6.65
CA HIS A 125 1.68 -28.64 6.84
C HIS A 125 0.96 -29.69 7.68
N THR A 126 0.46 -30.69 7.01
CA THR A 126 0.03 -31.95 7.63
C THR A 126 1.20 -32.41 8.50
N ARG A 127 1.07 -32.25 9.81
CA ARG A 127 1.94 -32.96 10.75
C ARG A 127 1.52 -34.42 10.62
N GLU A 128 2.23 -35.16 9.79
CA GLU A 128 2.25 -36.63 9.91
C GLU A 128 2.98 -36.97 11.21
N HIS A 129 2.29 -37.69 12.06
CA HIS A 129 2.79 -38.33 13.28
C HIS A 129 3.57 -39.58 12.91
#